data_601760c5630f6137c896c2c986762e65
#
_entry.id   601760c5630f6137c896c2c986762e65
#
_cell.length_a   1.000
_cell.length_b   1.000
_cell.length_c   1.000
_cell.angle_alpha   90.00
_cell.angle_beta   90.00
_cell.angle_gamma   90.00
#
_symmetry.space_group_name_H-M   'P 1'
#
loop_
_entity.id
_entity.type
_entity.pdbx_description
1 polymer ?
#
loop_
_entity_poly.entity_id
_entity_poly.type
_entity_poly.pdbx_seq_one_letter_code
_entity_poly.pdbx_strand_id
1 'polypeptide(L)'
;MITLLSLIIPIAIHFGLNSSKIEEYQKLNIENIAIYLKDNPDCKLYVIGYSDLVENNDKLSEDRAENVKKEIIKLGAHDNQLIVIEEGTRVQNYEKNDWNRVVIITD
;
A
#
# COMPACT_ATOMS: atom_id res chain seq x y z
N MET A 1 20.90 -1.11 -19.51
CA MET A 1 20.97 -0.13 -18.42
C MET A 1 20.69 -0.83 -17.12
N ILE A 2 21.48 -0.54 -16.12
CA ILE A 2 21.27 -1.12 -14.81
C ILE A 2 20.24 -0.28 -14.07
N THR A 3 19.20 -0.91 -13.62
CA THR A 3 18.27 -0.24 -12.73
C THR A 3 18.92 -0.18 -11.36
N LEU A 4 19.27 1.04 -10.94
CA LEU A 4 19.95 1.24 -9.67
C LEU A 4 19.03 1.06 -8.47
N LEU A 5 17.73 1.11 -8.72
CA LEU A 5 16.72 0.91 -7.69
C LEU A 5 15.88 -0.28 -8.06
N SER A 6 16.15 -1.37 -7.37
CA SER A 6 15.23 -2.51 -7.38
C SER A 6 14.23 -2.29 -6.26
N LEU A 7 12.97 -2.39 -6.59
CA LEU A 7 11.94 -2.35 -5.56
C LEU A 7 11.93 -3.70 -4.85
N ILE A 8 12.14 -3.68 -3.54
CA ILE A 8 12.06 -4.88 -2.73
C ILE A 8 10.63 -5.03 -2.25
N ILE A 9 9.94 -6.02 -2.75
CA ILE A 9 8.55 -6.30 -2.42
C ILE A 9 8.46 -7.65 -1.71
N PRO A 10 7.43 -7.84 -0.87
CA PRO A 10 6.34 -6.90 -0.58
C PRO A 10 6.77 -5.72 0.28
N ILE A 11 6.06 -4.60 0.12
CA ILE A 11 6.26 -3.41 0.95
C ILE A 11 5.01 -3.22 1.80
N ALA A 12 5.18 -3.02 3.10
CA ALA A 12 4.08 -2.81 4.03
C ALA A 12 4.00 -1.33 4.43
N ILE A 13 2.83 -0.75 4.27
CA ILE A 13 2.52 0.62 4.71
C ILE A 13 1.57 0.51 5.89
N HIS A 14 2.03 0.83 7.08
CA HIS A 14 1.25 0.68 8.31
C HIS A 14 0.45 1.94 8.66
N PHE A 15 -0.66 1.75 9.35
CA PHE A 15 -1.61 2.81 9.70
C PHE A 15 -1.90 2.81 11.20
N GLY A 16 -2.37 3.96 11.69
CA GLY A 16 -2.86 4.08 13.04
C GLY A 16 -4.24 3.45 13.21
N LEU A 17 -4.67 3.28 14.44
CA LEU A 17 -5.96 2.70 14.78
C LEU A 17 -7.10 3.48 14.14
N ASN A 18 -7.98 2.77 13.46
CA ASN A 18 -9.15 3.32 12.77
C ASN A 18 -8.80 4.46 11.78
N SER A 19 -7.57 4.50 11.29
CA SER A 19 -7.09 5.56 10.41
C SER A 19 -6.73 5.01 9.04
N SER A 20 -7.09 5.76 8.00
CA SER A 20 -6.63 5.53 6.64
C SER A 20 -5.64 6.61 6.20
N LYS A 21 -5.19 7.44 7.13
CA LYS A 21 -4.24 8.50 6.85
C LYS A 21 -2.84 7.92 6.70
N ILE A 22 -2.17 8.26 5.61
CA ILE A 22 -0.78 7.87 5.40
C ILE A 22 0.11 8.66 6.35
N GLU A 23 0.83 7.93 7.22
CA GLU A 23 1.73 8.55 8.18
C GLU A 23 2.97 9.11 7.47
N GLU A 24 3.50 10.20 8.02
CA GLU A 24 4.63 10.92 7.40
C GLU A 24 5.83 10.02 7.17
N TYR A 25 6.12 9.13 8.14
CA TYR A 25 7.29 8.26 8.02
C TYR A 25 7.16 7.21 6.90
N GLN A 26 5.97 7.00 6.36
CA GLN A 26 5.75 6.06 5.26
C GLN A 26 5.93 6.70 3.88
N LYS A 27 6.05 8.03 3.82
CA LYS A 27 6.03 8.72 2.52
C LYS A 27 7.23 8.39 1.66
N LEU A 28 8.39 8.13 2.26
CA LEU A 28 9.56 7.74 1.49
C LEU A 28 9.34 6.42 0.76
N ASN A 29 8.70 5.44 1.42
CA ASN A 29 8.37 4.18 0.78
C ASN A 29 7.46 4.39 -0.43
N ILE A 30 6.48 5.27 -0.29
CA ILE A 30 5.53 5.57 -1.36
C ILE A 30 6.23 6.27 -2.52
N GLU A 31 7.12 7.21 -2.23
CA GLU A 31 7.92 7.88 -3.26
C GLU A 31 8.77 6.87 -4.05
N ASN A 32 9.39 5.93 -3.35
CA ASN A 32 10.22 4.91 -4.00
C ASN A 32 9.40 4.02 -4.92
N ILE A 33 8.18 3.67 -4.51
CA ILE A 33 7.27 2.90 -5.35
C ILE A 33 6.91 3.69 -6.60
N ALA A 34 6.59 4.97 -6.45
CA ALA A 34 6.23 5.83 -7.57
C ALA A 34 7.38 5.96 -8.57
N ILE A 35 8.59 6.15 -8.09
CA ILE A 35 9.79 6.24 -8.94
C ILE A 35 9.97 4.95 -9.73
N TYR A 36 9.86 3.82 -9.03
CA TYR A 36 9.99 2.50 -9.67
C TYR A 36 8.97 2.32 -10.79
N LEU A 37 7.71 2.67 -10.54
CA LEU A 37 6.65 2.50 -11.54
C LEU A 37 6.81 3.46 -12.70
N LYS A 38 7.26 4.69 -12.46
CA LYS A 38 7.54 5.64 -13.54
C LYS A 38 8.65 5.12 -14.47
N ASP A 39 9.67 4.50 -13.89
CA ASP A 39 10.79 3.96 -14.65
C ASP A 39 10.46 2.62 -15.30
N ASN A 40 9.37 2.00 -14.89
CA ASN A 40 8.95 0.68 -15.39
C ASN A 40 7.46 0.73 -15.75
N PRO A 41 7.09 1.42 -16.84
CA PRO A 41 5.67 1.67 -17.14
C PRO A 41 4.85 0.41 -17.42
N ASP A 42 5.49 -0.70 -17.75
CA ASP A 42 4.80 -1.97 -17.97
C ASP A 42 4.58 -2.77 -16.68
N CYS A 43 5.17 -2.31 -15.58
CA CYS A 43 5.04 -3.01 -14.30
C CYS A 43 3.68 -2.72 -13.66
N LYS A 44 3.09 -3.74 -13.05
CA LYS A 44 1.85 -3.62 -12.30
C LYS A 44 2.05 -4.18 -10.91
N LEU A 45 1.46 -3.53 -9.92
CA LEU A 45 1.53 -3.96 -8.53
C LEU A 45 0.13 -4.03 -7.93
N TYR A 46 -0.08 -4.98 -7.04
CA TYR A 46 -1.27 -5.06 -6.22
C TYR A 46 -1.11 -4.16 -4.99
N VAL A 47 -2.17 -3.48 -4.63
CA VAL A 47 -2.25 -2.61 -3.44
C VAL A 47 -3.35 -3.21 -2.57
N ILE A 48 -2.96 -3.98 -1.57
CA ILE A 48 -3.88 -4.81 -0.80
C ILE A 48 -4.11 -4.19 0.57
N GLY A 49 -5.35 -3.80 0.83
CA GLY A 49 -5.72 -3.18 2.10
C GLY A 49 -6.22 -4.18 3.11
N TYR A 50 -5.81 -3.98 4.37
CA TYR A 50 -6.19 -4.81 5.51
C TYR A 50 -6.60 -3.95 6.69
N SER A 51 -7.39 -4.54 7.57
CA SER A 51 -7.70 -3.94 8.87
C SER A 51 -7.54 -4.99 9.96
N ASP A 52 -7.26 -4.54 11.19
CA ASP A 52 -7.12 -5.48 12.29
C ASP A 52 -8.49 -5.83 12.91
N LEU A 53 -8.48 -6.82 13.77
CA LEU A 53 -9.71 -7.41 14.31
C LEU A 53 -10.50 -6.48 15.24
N VAL A 54 -9.87 -5.44 15.79
CA VAL A 54 -10.55 -4.50 16.69
C VAL A 54 -11.06 -3.25 16.02
N GLU A 55 -10.74 -3.07 14.74
CA GLU A 55 -11.21 -1.91 13.99
C GLU A 55 -12.64 -2.13 13.50
N ASN A 56 -13.48 -1.08 13.56
CA ASN A 56 -14.93 -1.20 13.37
C ASN A 56 -15.46 -0.68 12.04
N ASN A 57 -14.60 -0.16 11.18
CA ASN A 57 -15.05 0.45 9.94
C ASN A 57 -14.88 -0.52 8.78
N ASP A 58 -15.98 -0.97 8.21
CA ASP A 58 -15.98 -1.94 7.11
C ASP A 58 -15.27 -1.42 5.86
N LYS A 59 -15.16 -0.10 5.69
CA LYS A 59 -14.51 0.51 4.54
C LYS A 59 -13.03 0.82 4.77
N LEU A 60 -12.52 0.54 5.95
CA LEU A 60 -11.19 1.00 6.34
C LEU A 60 -10.09 0.42 5.47
N SER A 61 -10.16 -0.87 5.18
CA SER A 61 -9.16 -1.52 4.32
C SER A 61 -9.18 -0.96 2.91
N GLU A 62 -10.37 -0.70 2.37
CA GLU A 62 -10.52 -0.08 1.05
C GLU A 62 -9.96 1.33 1.05
N ASP A 63 -10.32 2.14 2.04
CA ASP A 63 -9.86 3.52 2.13
C ASP A 63 -8.33 3.59 2.24
N ARG A 64 -7.74 2.68 3.01
CA ARG A 64 -6.28 2.60 3.13
C ARG A 64 -5.62 2.32 1.78
N ALA A 65 -6.11 1.31 1.07
CA ALA A 65 -5.55 0.94 -0.23
C ALA A 65 -5.75 2.05 -1.26
N GLU A 66 -6.93 2.65 -1.30
CA GLU A 66 -7.21 3.74 -2.23
C GLU A 66 -6.35 4.97 -1.95
N ASN A 67 -6.14 5.31 -0.68
CA ASN A 67 -5.30 6.45 -0.33
C ASN A 67 -3.84 6.22 -0.74
N VAL A 68 -3.34 5.01 -0.58
CA VAL A 68 -1.99 4.66 -1.01
C VAL A 68 -1.89 4.76 -2.53
N LYS A 69 -2.85 4.19 -3.25
CA LYS A 69 -2.88 4.27 -4.72
C LYS A 69 -2.91 5.71 -5.20
N LYS A 70 -3.79 6.54 -4.62
CA LYS A 70 -3.88 7.95 -5.00
C LYS A 70 -2.56 8.68 -4.83
N GLU A 71 -1.87 8.43 -3.73
CA GLU A 71 -0.60 9.09 -3.48
C GLU A 71 0.46 8.65 -4.48
N ILE A 72 0.52 7.37 -4.81
CA ILE A 72 1.48 6.85 -5.78
C ILE A 72 1.22 7.46 -7.18
N ILE A 73 -0.06 7.57 -7.57
CA ILE A 73 -0.43 8.19 -8.84
C ILE A 73 -0.07 9.68 -8.85
N LYS A 74 -0.34 10.37 -7.75
CA LYS A 74 0.00 11.79 -7.61
C LYS A 74 1.49 12.03 -7.81
N LEU A 75 2.32 11.07 -7.43
CA LEU A 75 3.76 11.15 -7.58
C LEU A 75 4.28 10.65 -8.93
N GLY A 76 3.39 10.29 -9.84
CA GLY A 76 3.72 10.09 -11.24
C GLY A 76 3.47 8.72 -11.84
N ALA A 77 3.01 7.74 -11.05
CA ALA A 77 2.63 6.45 -11.60
C ALA A 77 1.31 6.56 -12.37
N HIS A 78 1.04 5.59 -13.23
CA HIS A 78 -0.22 5.52 -13.96
C HIS A 78 -1.24 4.66 -13.21
N ASP A 79 -2.51 5.02 -13.35
CA ASP A 79 -3.61 4.31 -12.71
C ASP A 79 -3.59 2.81 -13.01
N ASN A 80 -3.31 2.46 -14.26
CA ASN A 80 -3.34 1.06 -14.68
C ASN A 80 -2.18 0.21 -14.14
N GLN A 81 -1.24 0.82 -13.45
CA GLN A 81 -0.14 0.10 -12.81
C GLN A 81 -0.48 -0.40 -11.41
N LEU A 82 -1.61 0.02 -10.85
CA LEU A 82 -1.97 -0.25 -9.45
C LEU A 82 -3.35 -0.88 -9.38
N ILE A 83 -3.40 -2.09 -8.83
CA ILE A 83 -4.63 -2.87 -8.70
C ILE A 83 -4.97 -2.96 -7.22
N VAL A 84 -6.07 -2.33 -6.83
CA VAL A 84 -6.51 -2.35 -5.43
C VAL A 84 -7.26 -3.63 -5.12
N ILE A 85 -6.92 -4.24 -4.00
CA ILE A 85 -7.62 -5.38 -3.44
C ILE A 85 -7.97 -5.05 -2.00
N GLU A 86 -9.22 -5.31 -1.63
CA GLU A 86 -9.70 -5.09 -0.28
C GLU A 86 -9.84 -6.43 0.41
N GLU A 87 -9.06 -6.65 1.46
CA GLU A 87 -9.11 -7.90 2.23
C GLU A 87 -9.82 -7.75 3.58
N GLY A 88 -9.96 -6.53 4.08
CA GLY A 88 -10.62 -6.29 5.36
C GLY A 88 -9.89 -7.00 6.50
N THR A 89 -10.65 -7.75 7.30
CA THR A 89 -10.10 -8.54 8.41
C THR A 89 -9.94 -10.01 8.07
N ARG A 90 -10.23 -10.41 6.84
CA ARG A 90 -10.23 -11.83 6.44
C ARG A 90 -8.87 -12.49 6.59
N VAL A 91 -7.82 -11.71 6.40
CA VAL A 91 -6.45 -12.20 6.54
C VAL A 91 -5.73 -11.34 7.55
N GLN A 92 -5.16 -11.99 8.55
CA GLN A 92 -4.35 -11.31 9.56
C GLN A 92 -2.91 -11.75 9.32
N ASN A 93 -2.12 -10.88 8.69
CA ASN A 93 -0.78 -11.20 8.21
C ASN A 93 0.24 -11.34 9.32
N TYR A 94 -0.02 -10.74 10.47
CA TYR A 94 0.92 -10.67 11.59
C TYR A 94 0.25 -11.17 12.87
N GLU A 95 1.02 -11.80 13.74
CA GLU A 95 0.52 -12.21 15.04
C GLU A 95 0.14 -11.01 15.90
N LYS A 96 0.96 -9.96 15.85
CA LYS A 96 0.65 -8.75 16.59
C LYS A 96 -0.48 -8.02 15.90
N ASN A 97 -1.60 -7.87 16.60
CA ASN A 97 -2.85 -7.42 16.03
C ASN A 97 -2.74 -6.06 15.32
N ASP A 98 -2.10 -5.08 15.95
CA ASP A 98 -2.00 -3.72 15.39
C ASP A 98 -1.12 -3.62 14.16
N TRP A 99 -0.30 -4.62 13.87
CA TRP A 99 0.48 -4.64 12.63
C TRP A 99 -0.39 -4.98 11.41
N ASN A 100 -1.62 -5.46 11.63
CA ASN A 100 -2.55 -5.75 10.55
C ASN A 100 -3.29 -4.51 10.03
N ARG A 101 -3.03 -3.34 10.59
CA ARG A 101 -3.47 -2.04 10.07
C ARG A 101 -2.52 -1.65 8.94
N VAL A 102 -2.69 -2.28 7.78
CA VAL A 102 -1.61 -2.27 6.79
C VAL A 102 -2.16 -2.30 5.36
N VAL A 103 -1.40 -1.69 4.46
CA VAL A 103 -1.52 -1.93 3.01
C VAL A 103 -0.24 -2.64 2.59
N ILE A 104 -0.39 -3.76 1.90
CA ILE A 104 0.75 -4.50 1.38
C ILE A 104 0.79 -4.32 -0.13
N ILE A 105 1.94 -3.88 -0.62
CA ILE A 105 2.17 -3.67 -2.05
C ILE A 105 3.09 -4.77 -2.53
N THR A 106 2.64 -5.50 -3.55
CA THR A 106 3.37 -6.65 -4.06
C THR A 106 3.05 -6.89 -5.54
N ASP A 107 3.88 -7.71 -6.18
CA ASP A 107 3.61 -8.16 -7.56
C ASP A 107 2.67 -9.35 -7.62
#